data_9c3269388a39ee80c5f00a9c348d6023
#
_entry.id   9c3269388a39ee80c5f00a9c348d6023
#
_cell.length_a   1.000
_cell.length_b   1.000
_cell.length_c   1.000
_cell.angle_alpha   90.00
_cell.angle_beta   90.00
_cell.angle_gamma   90.00
#
_symmetry.space_group_name_H-M   'P 1'
#
loop_
_entity.id
_entity.type
_entity.pdbx_description
1 polymer ?
#
loop_
_entity_poly.entity_id
_entity_poly.type
_entity_poly.pdbx_seq_one_letter_code
_entity_poly.pdbx_strand_id
1 'polypeptide(L)'
;MKSSWRIFLLWLAGVVALPAAEPAKTDGYENVGFDRLAAFEYTPPESEAGVKSQIPEKIKALDQKKVAVTGFMLPTKMDKGLVKEFLLVKDAMMCCYGAMPKVNEWIVVKMNGAGVKPLMDLPITFEGKLRVGEMFENGYLTGVYLLEGDRMAAQSKG
;
A
#
# COMPACT_ATOMS: atom_id res chain seq x y z
N MET A 1 -70.54 -29.14 -10.04
CA MET A 1 -70.18 -27.78 -10.37
C MET A 1 -68.73 -27.60 -9.92
N LYS A 2 -67.88 -27.19 -10.82
CA LYS A 2 -66.39 -27.29 -10.72
C LYS A 2 -65.81 -26.02 -10.08
N SER A 3 -65.17 -26.15 -8.92
CA SER A 3 -64.41 -25.06 -8.29
C SER A 3 -62.95 -25.17 -8.69
N SER A 4 -62.47 -24.19 -9.44
CA SER A 4 -61.07 -24.07 -9.86
C SER A 4 -60.28 -23.34 -8.78
N TRP A 5 -59.40 -24.03 -8.11
CA TRP A 5 -58.42 -23.47 -7.17
C TRP A 5 -57.19 -23.07 -7.95
N ARG A 6 -57.00 -21.77 -8.15
CA ARG A 6 -55.79 -21.18 -8.74
C ARG A 6 -54.75 -21.02 -7.66
N ILE A 7 -53.72 -21.88 -7.68
CA ILE A 7 -52.53 -21.79 -6.85
C ILE A 7 -51.64 -20.65 -7.40
N PHE A 8 -51.52 -19.59 -6.63
CA PHE A 8 -50.61 -18.48 -6.89
C PHE A 8 -49.23 -18.86 -6.33
N LEU A 9 -48.28 -19.26 -7.19
CA LEU A 9 -46.88 -19.49 -6.83
C LEU A 9 -46.19 -18.16 -6.72
N LEU A 10 -45.96 -17.70 -5.49
CA LEU A 10 -45.08 -16.56 -5.18
C LEU A 10 -43.62 -17.01 -5.36
N TRP A 11 -43.00 -16.54 -6.43
CA TRP A 11 -41.55 -16.59 -6.60
C TRP A 11 -40.89 -15.58 -5.70
N LEU A 12 -40.32 -16.03 -4.59
CA LEU A 12 -39.38 -15.20 -3.79
C LEU A 12 -38.03 -15.23 -4.50
N ALA A 13 -37.72 -14.15 -5.22
CA ALA A 13 -36.37 -13.91 -5.73
C ALA A 13 -35.46 -13.57 -4.56
N GLY A 14 -34.74 -14.57 -4.05
CA GLY A 14 -33.68 -14.36 -3.07
C GLY A 14 -32.51 -13.59 -3.70
N VAL A 15 -32.31 -12.32 -3.32
CA VAL A 15 -31.12 -11.57 -3.65
C VAL A 15 -29.98 -12.15 -2.81
N VAL A 16 -29.15 -12.97 -3.44
CA VAL A 16 -27.88 -13.42 -2.85
C VAL A 16 -26.93 -12.22 -2.87
N ALA A 17 -26.78 -11.54 -1.75
CA ALA A 17 -25.73 -10.58 -1.57
C ALA A 17 -24.39 -11.32 -1.56
N LEU A 18 -23.59 -11.13 -2.62
CA LEU A 18 -22.20 -11.58 -2.66
C LEU A 18 -21.42 -10.82 -1.57
N PRO A 19 -20.74 -11.52 -0.65
CA PRO A 19 -19.86 -10.84 0.30
C PRO A 19 -18.75 -10.13 -0.48
N ALA A 20 -18.56 -8.83 -0.23
CA ALA A 20 -17.41 -8.11 -0.70
C ALA A 20 -16.16 -8.85 -0.22
N ALA A 21 -15.27 -9.20 -1.14
CA ALA A 21 -14.04 -9.91 -0.82
C ALA A 21 -13.21 -9.05 0.17
N GLU A 22 -13.12 -9.49 1.42
CA GLU A 22 -12.17 -8.91 2.36
C GLU A 22 -10.75 -9.15 1.83
N PRO A 23 -9.86 -8.14 1.89
CA PRO A 23 -8.48 -8.31 1.46
C PRO A 23 -7.83 -9.43 2.28
N ALA A 24 -7.29 -10.41 1.60
CA ALA A 24 -6.68 -11.59 2.19
C ALA A 24 -5.60 -11.18 3.21
N LYS A 25 -5.78 -11.55 4.47
CA LYS A 25 -4.75 -11.41 5.51
C LYS A 25 -3.65 -12.42 5.20
N THR A 26 -2.52 -11.94 4.74
CA THR A 26 -1.35 -12.78 4.51
C THR A 26 -0.55 -12.85 5.82
N ASP A 27 -0.54 -14.01 6.46
CA ASP A 27 0.33 -14.38 7.61
C ASP A 27 0.55 -13.29 8.68
N GLY A 28 -0.50 -12.61 9.14
CA GLY A 28 -0.41 -11.61 10.18
C GLY A 28 -0.05 -10.20 9.70
N TYR A 29 0.05 -9.97 8.39
CA TYR A 29 0.19 -8.64 7.79
C TYR A 29 -1.16 -8.14 7.27
N GLU A 30 -1.49 -6.87 7.58
CA GLU A 30 -2.65 -6.18 7.04
C GLU A 30 -2.35 -5.73 5.60
N ASN A 31 -3.17 -6.10 4.63
CA ASN A 31 -3.00 -5.61 3.27
C ASN A 31 -3.41 -4.14 3.17
N VAL A 32 -2.48 -3.29 2.76
CA VAL A 32 -2.67 -1.83 2.67
C VAL A 32 -2.28 -1.37 1.26
N GLY A 33 -3.26 -0.87 0.50
CA GLY A 33 -3.03 -0.35 -0.84
C GLY A 33 -2.70 1.15 -0.87
N PHE A 34 -2.11 1.60 -1.97
CA PHE A 34 -1.87 3.03 -2.22
C PHE A 34 -3.15 3.84 -2.39
N ASP A 35 -4.28 3.20 -2.75
CA ASP A 35 -5.60 3.82 -2.74
C ASP A 35 -5.97 4.36 -1.36
N ARG A 36 -5.58 3.64 -0.28
CA ARG A 36 -5.75 4.09 1.10
C ARG A 36 -4.65 5.07 1.53
N LEU A 37 -3.40 4.78 1.24
CA LEU A 37 -2.25 5.59 1.67
C LEU A 37 -2.24 6.98 1.01
N ALA A 38 -2.63 7.08 -0.26
CA ALA A 38 -2.67 8.32 -1.01
C ALA A 38 -4.04 9.04 -0.96
N ALA A 39 -4.99 8.58 -0.14
CA ALA A 39 -6.36 9.10 -0.08
C ALA A 39 -6.50 10.43 0.67
N PHE A 40 -5.46 11.25 0.70
CA PHE A 40 -5.50 12.60 1.29
C PHE A 40 -4.56 13.54 0.56
N GLU A 41 -4.87 14.82 0.58
CA GLU A 41 -3.97 15.84 0.04
C GLU A 41 -2.87 16.15 1.05
N TYR A 42 -1.64 16.24 0.56
CA TYR A 42 -0.47 16.58 1.35
C TYR A 42 0.36 17.66 0.65
N THR A 43 0.61 18.75 1.35
CA THR A 43 1.47 19.83 0.87
C THR A 43 2.81 19.73 1.60
N PRO A 44 3.92 19.41 0.89
CA PRO A 44 5.23 19.36 1.53
C PRO A 44 5.57 20.67 2.23
N PRO A 45 6.01 20.64 3.50
CA PRO A 45 6.48 21.83 4.19
C PRO A 45 7.81 22.31 3.60
N GLU A 46 8.06 23.61 3.67
CA GLU A 46 9.32 24.21 3.20
C GLU A 46 10.52 23.83 4.08
N SER A 47 10.29 23.51 5.34
CA SER A 47 11.33 23.10 6.28
C SER A 47 10.77 22.19 7.38
N GLU A 48 11.66 21.51 8.10
CA GLU A 48 11.32 20.66 9.25
C GLU A 48 10.80 21.47 10.45
N ALA A 49 11.21 22.74 10.57
CA ALA A 49 10.88 23.59 11.72
C ALA A 49 9.37 23.92 11.74
N GLY A 50 8.70 23.55 12.84
CA GLY A 50 7.29 23.87 13.07
C GLY A 50 6.29 23.09 12.24
N VAL A 51 6.69 21.96 11.64
CA VAL A 51 5.81 21.10 10.86
C VAL A 51 4.65 20.61 11.72
N LYS A 52 3.44 20.91 11.26
CA LYS A 52 2.20 20.27 11.76
C LYS A 52 1.84 19.15 10.83
N SER A 53 1.74 17.94 11.37
CA SER A 53 1.39 16.77 10.56
C SER A 53 0.03 16.95 9.89
N GLN A 54 0.00 16.77 8.57
CA GLN A 54 -1.20 16.79 7.73
C GLN A 54 -1.78 15.38 7.54
N ILE A 55 -1.12 14.37 8.10
CA ILE A 55 -1.50 12.96 7.96
C ILE A 55 -2.78 12.71 8.77
N PRO A 56 -3.87 12.21 8.13
CA PRO A 56 -5.11 11.93 8.84
C PRO A 56 -4.95 10.83 9.90
N GLU A 57 -5.72 10.90 10.99
CA GLU A 57 -5.66 9.93 12.09
C GLU A 57 -5.90 8.48 11.63
N LYS A 58 -6.78 8.26 10.65
CA LYS A 58 -7.02 6.94 10.05
C LYS A 58 -5.78 6.33 9.38
N ILE A 59 -4.86 7.18 8.92
CA ILE A 59 -3.58 6.77 8.33
C ILE A 59 -2.52 6.63 9.42
N LYS A 60 -2.46 7.56 10.39
CA LYS A 60 -1.59 7.44 11.56
C LYS A 60 -1.86 6.16 12.36
N ALA A 61 -3.10 5.67 12.36
CA ALA A 61 -3.46 4.40 12.99
C ALA A 61 -2.77 3.17 12.36
N LEU A 62 -2.11 3.32 11.20
CA LEU A 62 -1.27 2.28 10.59
C LEU A 62 0.17 2.30 11.13
N ASP A 63 0.56 3.32 11.90
CA ASP A 63 1.90 3.38 12.47
C ASP A 63 2.21 2.16 13.32
N GLN A 64 3.42 1.63 13.19
CA GLN A 64 3.92 0.42 13.86
C GLN A 64 3.16 -0.89 13.54
N LYS A 65 2.21 -0.89 12.60
CA LYS A 65 1.52 -2.11 12.18
C LYS A 65 2.35 -2.92 11.19
N LYS A 66 2.16 -4.23 11.23
CA LYS A 66 2.64 -5.15 10.20
C LYS A 66 1.72 -5.06 8.99
N VAL A 67 2.26 -4.66 7.86
CA VAL A 67 1.50 -4.46 6.63
C VAL A 67 2.15 -5.17 5.44
N ALA A 68 1.32 -5.51 4.46
CA ALA A 68 1.71 -5.95 3.13
C ALA A 68 1.29 -4.88 2.12
N VAL A 69 2.25 -4.33 1.38
CA VAL A 69 1.99 -3.28 0.38
C VAL A 69 2.51 -3.70 -0.97
N THR A 70 1.68 -3.53 -1.99
CA THR A 70 2.03 -3.83 -3.38
C THR A 70 2.35 -2.54 -4.12
N GLY A 71 3.47 -2.53 -4.86
CA GLY A 71 3.90 -1.40 -5.68
C GLY A 71 5.06 -1.79 -6.59
N PHE A 72 5.69 -0.78 -7.19
CA PHE A 72 6.86 -0.96 -8.07
C PHE A 72 8.12 -0.51 -7.36
N MET A 73 9.19 -1.28 -7.50
CA MET A 73 10.47 -1.02 -6.85
C MET A 73 11.31 -0.03 -7.66
N LEU A 74 11.78 1.04 -7.02
CA LEU A 74 12.82 1.93 -7.52
C LEU A 74 14.03 1.87 -6.58
N PRO A 75 15.09 1.12 -6.91
CA PRO A 75 16.25 0.97 -6.05
C PRO A 75 16.96 2.31 -5.78
N THR A 76 17.26 2.59 -4.51
CA THR A 76 18.04 3.77 -4.09
C THR A 76 19.39 3.38 -3.50
N LYS A 77 19.49 2.20 -2.88
CA LYS A 77 20.76 1.71 -2.33
C LYS A 77 20.91 0.21 -2.57
N MET A 78 22.05 -0.15 -3.14
CA MET A 78 22.42 -1.54 -3.40
C MET A 78 23.72 -1.91 -2.67
N ASP A 79 23.80 -3.17 -2.26
CA ASP A 79 25.00 -3.77 -1.71
C ASP A 79 25.15 -5.20 -2.29
N LYS A 80 26.31 -5.50 -2.88
CA LYS A 80 26.63 -6.82 -3.46
C LYS A 80 25.57 -7.37 -4.41
N GLY A 81 24.93 -6.49 -5.21
CA GLY A 81 23.90 -6.86 -6.17
C GLY A 81 22.50 -7.05 -5.56
N LEU A 82 22.32 -6.79 -4.26
CA LEU A 82 21.03 -6.81 -3.57
C LEU A 82 20.59 -5.39 -3.24
N VAL A 83 19.29 -5.14 -3.37
CA VAL A 83 18.66 -3.87 -3.01
C VAL A 83 18.41 -3.86 -1.50
N LYS A 84 18.99 -2.87 -0.84
CA LYS A 84 18.84 -2.63 0.60
C LYS A 84 17.80 -1.57 0.93
N GLU A 85 17.77 -0.51 0.12
CA GLU A 85 16.80 0.56 0.26
C GLU A 85 16.24 0.88 -1.13
N PHE A 86 14.95 1.20 -1.18
CA PHE A 86 14.25 1.54 -2.41
C PHE A 86 12.99 2.34 -2.11
N LEU A 87 12.48 3.01 -3.13
CA LEU A 87 11.13 3.54 -3.08
C LEU A 87 10.18 2.48 -3.64
N LEU A 88 9.14 2.18 -2.90
CA LEU A 88 8.00 1.42 -3.38
C LEU A 88 6.97 2.45 -3.84
N VAL A 89 6.72 2.53 -5.15
CA VAL A 89 5.84 3.53 -5.74
C VAL A 89 4.55 2.92 -6.24
N LYS A 90 3.51 3.73 -6.28
CA LYS A 90 2.18 3.34 -6.73
C LYS A 90 2.16 2.92 -8.20
N ASP A 91 2.91 3.63 -9.04
CA ASP A 91 2.87 3.46 -10.49
C ASP A 91 4.30 3.48 -11.08
N ALA A 92 4.63 2.46 -11.89
CA ALA A 92 5.91 2.38 -12.59
C ALA A 92 6.11 3.51 -13.62
N MET A 93 5.03 4.05 -14.17
CA MET A 93 5.08 5.07 -15.21
C MET A 93 5.48 6.46 -14.70
N MET A 94 5.48 6.69 -13.40
CA MET A 94 5.83 7.99 -12.78
C MET A 94 7.24 8.46 -13.16
N CYS A 95 8.18 7.55 -13.37
CA CYS A 95 9.54 7.89 -13.80
C CYS A 95 9.64 8.33 -15.27
N CYS A 96 8.75 7.82 -16.15
CA CYS A 96 8.89 7.97 -17.61
C CYS A 96 8.18 9.21 -18.16
N TYR A 97 7.17 9.73 -17.48
CA TYR A 97 6.33 10.83 -17.95
C TYR A 97 6.57 12.18 -17.26
N GLY A 98 7.61 12.28 -16.42
CA GLY A 98 8.01 13.57 -15.79
C GLY A 98 7.04 14.11 -14.74
N ALA A 99 6.01 13.37 -14.36
CA ALA A 99 5.14 13.73 -13.27
C ALA A 99 5.78 13.26 -11.94
N MET A 100 6.21 14.21 -11.10
CA MET A 100 6.68 13.88 -9.76
C MET A 100 5.51 13.30 -8.96
N PRO A 101 5.67 12.10 -8.35
CA PRO A 101 4.66 11.55 -7.46
C PRO A 101 4.45 12.45 -6.25
N LYS A 102 3.24 12.46 -5.70
CA LYS A 102 2.99 13.11 -4.41
C LYS A 102 3.71 12.32 -3.31
N VAL A 103 4.13 13.00 -2.24
CA VAL A 103 4.91 12.38 -1.15
C VAL A 103 4.21 11.19 -0.47
N ASN A 104 2.90 11.11 -0.54
CA ASN A 104 2.09 10.01 -0.04
C ASN A 104 1.82 8.89 -1.09
N GLU A 105 2.44 8.99 -2.28
CA GLU A 105 2.36 7.98 -3.34
C GLU A 105 3.62 7.09 -3.43
N TRP A 106 4.54 7.24 -2.49
CA TRP A 106 5.66 6.32 -2.31
C TRP A 106 5.87 5.95 -0.85
N ILE A 107 6.55 4.83 -0.65
CA ILE A 107 7.02 4.36 0.65
C ILE A 107 8.53 4.18 0.54
N VAL A 108 9.28 4.75 1.47
CA VAL A 108 10.69 4.41 1.63
C VAL A 108 10.77 3.02 2.26
N VAL A 109 11.40 2.06 1.61
CA VAL A 109 11.57 0.71 2.14
C VAL A 109 13.04 0.50 2.51
N LYS A 110 13.28 0.09 3.76
CA LYS A 110 14.59 -0.35 4.25
C LYS A 110 14.51 -1.81 4.66
N MET A 111 15.27 -2.67 3.99
CA MET A 111 15.25 -4.10 4.27
C MET A 111 15.99 -4.43 5.55
N ASN A 112 15.37 -5.18 6.46
CA ASN A 112 15.95 -5.60 7.74
C ASN A 112 17.05 -6.65 7.62
N GLY A 113 17.21 -7.28 6.46
CA GLY A 113 18.13 -8.39 6.24
C GLY A 113 19.13 -8.18 5.12
N ALA A 114 19.46 -9.26 4.42
CA ALA A 114 20.43 -9.26 3.33
C ALA A 114 20.06 -8.39 2.12
N GLY A 115 18.81 -7.91 2.06
CA GLY A 115 18.26 -7.22 0.90
C GLY A 115 17.57 -8.20 -0.07
N VAL A 116 17.05 -7.68 -1.16
CA VAL A 116 16.31 -8.45 -2.16
C VAL A 116 16.90 -8.27 -3.54
N LYS A 117 16.67 -9.22 -4.45
CA LYS A 117 17.03 -9.04 -5.85
C LYS A 117 16.23 -7.89 -6.46
N PRO A 118 16.86 -7.06 -7.33
CA PRO A 118 16.12 -6.02 -8.03
C PRO A 118 15.06 -6.66 -8.95
N LEU A 119 13.82 -6.22 -8.81
CA LEU A 119 12.72 -6.58 -9.69
C LEU A 119 12.05 -5.26 -10.10
N MET A 120 12.33 -4.83 -11.32
CA MET A 120 11.75 -3.63 -11.90
C MET A 120 10.63 -4.02 -12.88
N ASP A 121 9.73 -3.11 -13.17
CA ASP A 121 8.65 -3.27 -14.15
C ASP A 121 7.57 -4.30 -13.80
N LEU A 122 7.60 -4.85 -12.59
CA LEU A 122 6.59 -5.76 -12.07
C LEU A 122 6.06 -5.27 -10.72
N PRO A 123 4.75 -5.36 -10.47
CA PRO A 123 4.21 -5.09 -9.15
C PRO A 123 4.66 -6.16 -8.17
N ILE A 124 5.19 -5.74 -7.03
CA ILE A 124 5.75 -6.62 -6.01
C ILE A 124 5.13 -6.26 -4.67
N THR A 125 4.84 -7.26 -3.85
CA THR A 125 4.33 -7.06 -2.49
C THR A 125 5.48 -7.18 -1.48
N PHE A 126 5.63 -6.17 -0.65
CA PHE A 126 6.55 -6.18 0.49
C PHE A 126 5.79 -6.22 1.80
N GLU A 127 6.28 -7.06 2.69
CA GLU A 127 5.78 -7.24 4.04
C GLU A 127 6.77 -6.65 5.03
N GLY A 128 6.26 -5.93 6.02
CA GLY A 128 7.10 -5.29 7.02
C GLY A 128 6.31 -4.47 8.01
N LYS A 129 7.03 -3.75 8.87
CA LYS A 129 6.43 -2.83 9.83
C LYS A 129 6.39 -1.42 9.25
N LEU A 130 5.19 -0.86 9.13
CA LEU A 130 4.99 0.49 8.61
C LEU A 130 5.21 1.52 9.71
N ARG A 131 5.97 2.57 9.39
CA ARG A 131 6.07 3.79 10.19
C ARG A 131 5.41 4.91 9.41
N VAL A 132 4.56 5.67 10.09
CA VAL A 132 3.80 6.77 9.52
C VAL A 132 4.18 8.08 10.21
N GLY A 133 4.68 9.03 9.45
CA GLY A 133 5.11 10.33 9.95
C GLY A 133 6.02 11.02 8.93
N GLU A 134 6.17 12.31 9.07
CA GLU A 134 7.08 13.10 8.25
C GLU A 134 8.54 12.74 8.59
N MET A 135 9.30 12.36 7.56
CA MET A 135 10.72 12.02 7.69
C MET A 135 11.58 13.06 6.96
N PHE A 136 12.58 13.57 7.66
CA PHE A 136 13.48 14.58 7.11
C PHE A 136 14.92 14.05 7.09
N GLU A 137 15.64 14.34 6.02
CA GLU A 137 17.09 14.17 5.93
C GLU A 137 17.72 15.50 5.47
N ASN A 138 18.68 15.98 6.22
CA ASN A 138 19.34 17.28 5.94
C ASN A 138 18.36 18.47 5.79
N GLY A 139 17.23 18.43 6.52
CA GLY A 139 16.18 19.44 6.47
C GLY A 139 15.18 19.31 5.33
N TYR A 140 15.31 18.30 4.47
CA TYR A 140 14.39 18.03 3.37
C TYR A 140 13.47 16.86 3.69
N LEU A 141 12.19 17.00 3.35
CA LEU A 141 11.20 15.92 3.49
C LEU A 141 11.54 14.79 2.52
N THR A 142 11.81 13.60 3.03
CA THR A 142 12.14 12.40 2.24
C THR A 142 10.96 11.46 2.07
N GLY A 143 9.91 11.61 2.88
CA GLY A 143 8.70 10.81 2.78
C GLY A 143 7.82 10.93 4.02
N VAL A 144 6.64 10.32 3.94
CA VAL A 144 5.71 10.21 5.07
C VAL A 144 5.46 8.75 5.47
N TYR A 145 6.05 7.80 4.73
CA TYR A 145 5.96 6.37 4.97
C TYR A 145 7.33 5.73 4.91
N LEU A 146 7.67 4.96 5.95
CA LEU A 146 8.83 4.07 5.99
C LEU A 146 8.35 2.65 6.27
N LEU A 147 8.71 1.70 5.42
CA LEU A 147 8.51 0.28 5.66
C LEU A 147 9.85 -0.35 6.09
N GLU A 148 9.90 -0.82 7.33
CA GLU A 148 10.96 -1.72 7.80
C GLU A 148 10.65 -3.09 7.22
N GLY A 149 11.25 -3.40 6.05
CA GLY A 149 10.90 -4.54 5.22
C GLY A 149 11.45 -5.85 5.77
N ASP A 150 10.55 -6.77 6.08
CA ASP A 150 10.90 -8.11 6.56
C ASP A 150 11.20 -9.05 5.38
N ARG A 151 10.33 -9.05 4.38
CA ARG A 151 10.45 -9.90 3.19
C ARG A 151 9.64 -9.37 2.00
N MET A 152 10.01 -9.85 0.84
CA MET A 152 9.15 -9.80 -0.35
C MET A 152 8.18 -10.98 -0.28
N ALA A 153 6.88 -10.73 -0.37
CA ALA A 153 5.87 -11.79 -0.40
C ALA A 153 6.06 -12.66 -1.66
N ALA A 154 5.80 -13.95 -1.51
CA ALA A 154 5.80 -14.85 -2.65
C ALA A 154 4.73 -14.40 -3.65
N GLN A 155 5.11 -14.23 -4.91
CA GLN A 155 4.14 -13.96 -5.97
C GLN A 155 3.24 -15.19 -6.09
N SER A 156 1.92 -15.01 -5.92
CA SER A 156 0.97 -16.07 -6.28
C SER A 156 1.13 -16.29 -7.79
N LYS A 157 1.54 -17.49 -8.18
CA LYS A 157 1.47 -17.90 -9.59
C LYS A 157 -0.02 -17.88 -9.96
N GLY A 158 -0.41 -16.87 -10.75
CA GLY A 158 -1.71 -16.85 -11.42
C GLY A 158 -1.81 -17.97 -12.46
#